data_40f7faa11e5084a14c55c8cecb2aeff3
#
_entry.id   40f7faa11e5084a14c55c8cecb2aeff3
#
_cell.length_a   1.000
_cell.length_b   1.000
_cell.length_c   1.000
_cell.angle_alpha   90.00
_cell.angle_beta   90.00
_cell.angle_gamma   90.00
#
_symmetry.space_group_name_H-M   'P 1'
#
loop_
_entity.id
_entity.type
_entity.pdbx_description
1 polymer ?
#
loop_
_entity_poly.entity_id
_entity_poly.type
_entity_poly.pdbx_seq_one_letter_code
_entity_poly.pdbx_strand_id
1 'polypeptide(L)'
;LGDVYKRQEIPYDIDKVCKSVIKRSESGKNFSIIAVAEGVFDKEEAQMKKKERAKKRAEVGIVTATNRIASQIQAKTGLETRVCVPGHMLRGGSPSAYDRILATQFGVHAAGLILQEKYGRTVAKIGGKITSNKLEDIAGKTKFVSPDGQLVITAKDLGISFGD
;
A
#
# COMPACT_ATOMS: atom_id res chain seq x y z
N LEU A 1 11.10 -5.11 -9.25
CA LEU A 1 9.84 -4.36 -9.33
C LEU A 1 8.70 -5.30 -9.67
N GLY A 2 7.55 -5.16 -9.00
CA GLY A 2 6.39 -5.98 -9.26
C GLY A 2 5.74 -5.65 -10.61
N ASP A 3 5.11 -6.65 -11.21
CA ASP A 3 4.46 -6.51 -12.52
C ASP A 3 3.00 -6.03 -12.40
N VAL A 4 2.42 -6.21 -11.22
CA VAL A 4 1.05 -5.79 -10.90
C VAL A 4 1.02 -5.23 -9.49
N TYR A 5 0.56 -3.99 -9.32
CA TYR A 5 0.39 -3.35 -8.03
C TYR A 5 -1.09 -3.27 -7.64
N LYS A 6 -1.39 -3.77 -6.44
CA LYS A 6 -2.71 -3.68 -5.83
C LYS A 6 -2.68 -2.73 -4.66
N ARG A 7 -3.22 -1.54 -4.86
CA ARG A 7 -3.27 -0.47 -3.86
C ARG A 7 -4.68 -0.37 -3.29
N GLN A 8 -4.78 0.03 -2.04
CA GLN A 8 -6.07 0.23 -1.39
C GLN A 8 -6.87 1.42 -1.95
N GLU A 9 -6.22 2.35 -2.66
CA GLU A 9 -6.85 3.52 -3.26
C GLU A 9 -7.45 3.24 -4.63
N ILE A 10 -7.08 2.11 -5.26
CA ILE A 10 -7.55 1.71 -6.59
C ILE A 10 -8.24 0.35 -6.46
N PRO A 11 -9.58 0.30 -6.49
CA PRO A 11 -10.33 -0.96 -6.49
C PRO A 11 -9.94 -1.80 -7.70
N TYR A 12 -9.63 -3.08 -7.48
CA TYR A 12 -9.20 -3.95 -8.57
C TYR A 12 -10.35 -4.77 -9.15
N ASP A 13 -10.18 -5.12 -10.41
CA ASP A 13 -10.96 -6.10 -11.14
C ASP A 13 -10.10 -7.36 -11.31
N ILE A 14 -10.55 -8.49 -10.77
CA ILE A 14 -9.76 -9.72 -10.81
C ILE A 14 -9.55 -10.24 -12.23
N ASP A 15 -10.50 -10.02 -13.13
CA ASP A 15 -10.38 -10.47 -14.52
C ASP A 15 -9.31 -9.68 -15.28
N LYS A 16 -9.19 -8.38 -15.02
CA LYS A 16 -8.09 -7.57 -15.56
C LYS A 16 -6.73 -7.97 -15.00
N VAL A 17 -6.67 -8.34 -13.71
CA VAL A 17 -5.47 -8.90 -13.10
C VAL A 17 -5.06 -10.19 -13.81
N CYS A 18 -6.01 -11.14 -13.95
CA CYS A 18 -5.76 -12.41 -14.63
C CYS A 18 -5.32 -12.22 -16.09
N LYS A 19 -5.96 -11.30 -16.83
CA LYS A 19 -5.53 -10.96 -18.20
C LYS A 19 -4.08 -10.47 -18.24
N SER A 20 -3.68 -9.62 -17.31
CA SER A 20 -2.30 -9.12 -17.23
C SER A 20 -1.30 -10.25 -16.97
N VAL A 21 -1.63 -11.18 -16.07
CA VAL A 21 -0.79 -12.34 -15.74
C VAL A 21 -0.68 -13.29 -16.94
N ILE A 22 -1.80 -13.62 -17.59
CA ILE A 22 -1.84 -14.49 -18.77
C ILE A 22 -1.02 -13.87 -19.92
N LYS A 23 -1.28 -12.60 -20.27
CA LYS A 23 -0.55 -11.89 -21.33
C LYS A 23 0.96 -11.92 -21.10
N ARG A 24 1.38 -11.79 -19.83
CA ARG A 24 2.79 -11.84 -19.47
C ARG A 24 3.36 -13.26 -19.65
N SER A 25 2.64 -14.29 -19.23
CA SER A 25 3.02 -15.68 -19.44
C SER A 25 3.14 -16.03 -20.92
N GLU A 26 2.18 -15.63 -21.73
CA GLU A 26 2.18 -15.83 -23.20
C GLU A 26 3.32 -15.09 -23.90
N SER A 27 3.79 -13.98 -23.33
CA SER A 27 4.97 -13.24 -23.84
C SER A 27 6.32 -13.87 -23.46
N GLY A 28 6.32 -15.09 -22.92
CA GLY A 28 7.54 -15.82 -22.56
C GLY A 28 8.12 -15.45 -21.18
N LYS A 29 7.37 -14.75 -20.36
CA LYS A 29 7.78 -14.44 -18.97
C LYS A 29 7.34 -15.57 -18.05
N ASN A 30 8.29 -16.26 -17.43
CA ASN A 30 8.03 -17.45 -16.60
C ASN A 30 7.40 -17.17 -15.23
N PHE A 31 7.34 -15.91 -14.82
CA PHE A 31 6.73 -15.52 -13.53
C PHE A 31 6.15 -14.10 -13.58
N SER A 32 5.24 -13.83 -12.67
CA SER A 32 4.71 -12.49 -12.40
C SER A 32 4.81 -12.19 -10.90
N ILE A 33 5.17 -10.97 -10.56
CA ILE A 33 5.19 -10.50 -9.17
C ILE A 33 4.03 -9.54 -8.97
N ILE A 34 3.16 -9.86 -8.02
CA ILE A 34 1.98 -9.07 -7.67
C ILE A 34 2.16 -8.49 -6.28
N ALA A 35 2.34 -7.18 -6.19
CA ALA A 35 2.39 -6.48 -4.91
C ALA A 35 0.98 -6.13 -4.44
N VAL A 36 0.61 -6.54 -3.25
CA VAL A 36 -0.74 -6.39 -2.69
C VAL A 36 -0.68 -5.60 -1.38
N ALA A 37 -1.38 -4.48 -1.31
CA ALA A 37 -1.54 -3.74 -0.06
C ALA A 37 -2.56 -4.46 0.85
N GLU A 38 -2.36 -4.39 2.17
CA GLU A 38 -3.24 -5.02 3.16
C GLU A 38 -4.70 -4.55 3.05
N GLY A 39 -4.90 -3.27 2.79
CA GLY A 39 -6.21 -2.64 2.68
C GLY A 39 -6.89 -2.74 1.32
N VAL A 40 -6.35 -3.53 0.38
CA VAL A 40 -6.90 -3.63 -0.97
C VAL A 40 -8.31 -4.26 -0.96
N PHE A 41 -9.16 -3.81 -1.87
CA PHE A 41 -10.51 -4.32 -2.10
C PHE A 41 -10.84 -4.32 -3.60
N ASP A 42 -11.77 -5.19 -3.97
CA ASP A 42 -12.29 -5.24 -5.34
C ASP A 42 -13.41 -4.19 -5.57
N LYS A 43 -13.90 -4.12 -6.80
CA LYS A 43 -14.96 -3.17 -7.19
C LYS A 43 -16.27 -3.40 -6.43
N GLU A 44 -16.61 -4.64 -6.06
CA GLU A 44 -17.82 -4.95 -5.28
C GLU A 44 -17.64 -4.48 -3.84
N GLU A 45 -16.50 -4.80 -3.22
CA GLU A 45 -16.17 -4.37 -1.87
C GLU A 45 -16.02 -2.85 -1.75
N ALA A 46 -15.72 -2.14 -2.85
CA ALA A 46 -15.64 -0.68 -2.87
C ALA A 46 -16.98 -0.01 -2.50
N GLN A 47 -18.10 -0.66 -2.82
CA GLN A 47 -19.44 -0.16 -2.53
C GLN A 47 -19.90 -0.47 -1.10
N MET A 48 -19.18 -1.30 -0.37
CA MET A 48 -19.52 -1.74 0.99
C MET A 48 -18.89 -0.86 2.06
N LYS A 49 -19.57 -0.68 3.19
CA LYS A 49 -18.98 -0.05 4.38
C LYS A 49 -17.89 -0.94 4.98
N LYS A 50 -16.89 -0.34 5.63
CA LYS A 50 -15.75 -1.06 6.22
C LYS A 50 -16.15 -2.23 7.14
N LYS A 51 -17.21 -2.05 7.96
CA LYS A 51 -17.74 -3.10 8.86
C LYS A 51 -18.34 -4.27 8.09
N GLU A 52 -19.08 -4.01 7.02
CA GLU A 52 -19.70 -5.03 6.16
C GLU A 52 -18.65 -5.87 5.44
N ARG A 53 -17.61 -5.22 4.90
CA ARG A 53 -16.45 -5.91 4.30
C ARG A 53 -15.76 -6.84 5.28
N ALA A 54 -15.52 -6.35 6.51
CA ALA A 54 -14.88 -7.17 7.55
C ALA A 54 -15.73 -8.40 7.90
N LYS A 55 -17.05 -8.24 8.03
CA LYS A 55 -17.98 -9.34 8.30
C LYS A 55 -17.99 -10.36 7.15
N LYS A 56 -18.15 -9.91 5.89
CA LYS A 56 -18.13 -10.78 4.69
C LYS A 56 -16.82 -11.58 4.60
N ARG A 57 -15.69 -10.93 4.87
CA ARG A 57 -14.38 -11.61 4.84
C ARG A 57 -14.23 -12.66 5.94
N ALA A 58 -14.72 -12.41 7.14
CA ALA A 58 -14.72 -13.37 8.25
C ALA A 58 -15.61 -14.59 7.96
N GLU A 59 -16.79 -14.38 7.38
CA GLU A 59 -17.72 -15.46 7.02
C GLU A 59 -17.14 -16.41 5.96
N VAL A 60 -16.33 -15.90 5.04
CA VAL A 60 -15.71 -16.72 3.96
C VAL A 60 -14.37 -17.33 4.42
N GLY A 61 -13.92 -17.11 5.66
CA GLY A 61 -12.67 -17.65 6.18
C GLY A 61 -11.41 -17.10 5.51
N ILE A 62 -11.52 -15.97 4.82
CA ILE A 62 -10.39 -15.34 4.13
C ILE A 62 -9.57 -14.50 5.11
N VAL A 63 -8.40 -15.01 5.47
CA VAL A 63 -7.53 -14.39 6.48
C VAL A 63 -6.91 -13.08 5.98
N THR A 64 -6.51 -13.00 4.70
CA THR A 64 -5.88 -11.81 4.13
C THR A 64 -6.34 -11.54 2.70
N ALA A 65 -6.29 -10.26 2.29
CA ALA A 65 -6.56 -9.86 0.90
C ALA A 65 -5.60 -10.56 -0.09
N THR A 66 -4.35 -10.76 0.31
CA THR A 66 -3.31 -11.42 -0.50
C THR A 66 -3.68 -12.88 -0.78
N ASN A 67 -4.10 -13.63 0.23
CA ASN A 67 -4.52 -15.03 0.05
C ASN A 67 -5.75 -15.13 -0.86
N ARG A 68 -6.71 -14.21 -0.73
CA ARG A 68 -7.88 -14.15 -1.59
C ARG A 68 -7.50 -13.95 -3.06
N ILE A 69 -6.67 -12.94 -3.34
CA ILE A 69 -6.22 -12.63 -4.69
C ILE A 69 -5.44 -13.80 -5.29
N ALA A 70 -4.55 -14.42 -4.52
CA ALA A 70 -3.79 -15.59 -4.96
C ALA A 70 -4.71 -16.75 -5.35
N SER A 71 -5.67 -17.10 -4.50
CA SER A 71 -6.65 -18.15 -4.78
C SER A 71 -7.51 -17.83 -6.01
N GLN A 72 -7.95 -16.59 -6.16
CA GLN A 72 -8.72 -16.16 -7.33
C GLN A 72 -7.92 -16.27 -8.64
N ILE A 73 -6.64 -15.86 -8.62
CA ILE A 73 -5.76 -15.97 -9.79
C ILE A 73 -5.54 -17.43 -10.14
N GLN A 74 -5.18 -18.26 -9.19
CA GLN A 74 -4.96 -19.70 -9.43
C GLN A 74 -6.21 -20.39 -9.99
N ALA A 75 -7.39 -20.11 -9.42
CA ALA A 75 -8.64 -20.68 -9.90
C ALA A 75 -9.01 -20.25 -11.33
N LYS A 76 -8.73 -18.98 -11.69
CA LYS A 76 -9.09 -18.44 -13.00
C LYS A 76 -8.07 -18.69 -14.11
N THR A 77 -6.81 -18.84 -13.76
CA THR A 77 -5.71 -18.94 -14.75
C THR A 77 -5.08 -20.36 -14.80
N GLY A 78 -5.27 -21.19 -13.78
CA GLY A 78 -4.56 -22.44 -13.60
C GLY A 78 -3.08 -22.31 -13.24
N LEU A 79 -2.56 -21.08 -13.14
CA LEU A 79 -1.16 -20.83 -12.80
C LEU A 79 -0.93 -20.96 -11.29
N GLU A 80 0.14 -21.66 -10.91
CA GLU A 80 0.53 -21.79 -9.50
C GLU A 80 0.80 -20.40 -8.90
N THR A 81 0.25 -20.15 -7.72
CA THR A 81 0.49 -18.91 -6.97
C THR A 81 1.13 -19.21 -5.62
N ARG A 82 2.08 -18.36 -5.23
CA ARG A 82 2.75 -18.42 -3.92
C ARG A 82 2.61 -17.08 -3.23
N VAL A 83 2.28 -17.10 -1.94
CA VAL A 83 2.09 -15.90 -1.13
C VAL A 83 3.29 -15.72 -0.21
N CYS A 84 3.83 -14.51 -0.20
CA CYS A 84 4.84 -14.07 0.76
C CYS A 84 4.31 -12.83 1.50
N VAL A 85 4.27 -12.89 2.82
CA VAL A 85 3.91 -11.74 3.68
C VAL A 85 5.14 -11.37 4.51
N PRO A 86 6.00 -10.47 4.02
CA PRO A 86 7.28 -10.15 4.66
C PRO A 86 7.11 -9.47 6.03
N GLY A 87 5.96 -8.85 6.31
CA GLY A 87 5.67 -8.26 7.60
C GLY A 87 6.74 -7.27 8.08
N HIS A 88 7.23 -7.47 9.30
CA HIS A 88 8.23 -6.61 9.92
C HIS A 88 9.61 -6.62 9.22
N MET A 89 9.90 -7.60 8.39
CA MET A 89 11.15 -7.62 7.59
C MET A 89 11.28 -6.37 6.72
N LEU A 90 10.16 -5.80 6.22
CA LEU A 90 10.17 -4.54 5.46
C LEU A 90 10.59 -3.32 6.29
N ARG A 91 10.58 -3.44 7.60
CA ARG A 91 10.98 -2.37 8.55
C ARG A 91 12.34 -2.63 9.18
N GLY A 92 12.98 -3.74 8.81
CA GLY A 92 14.29 -4.13 9.31
C GLY A 92 15.44 -3.46 8.56
N GLY A 93 16.66 -3.77 9.01
CA GLY A 93 17.89 -3.25 8.45
C GLY A 93 18.46 -2.06 9.21
N SER A 94 19.71 -1.72 8.90
CA SER A 94 20.38 -0.56 9.48
C SER A 94 19.85 0.73 8.88
N PRO A 95 19.64 1.80 9.67
CA PRO A 95 19.19 3.07 9.15
C PRO A 95 20.24 3.69 8.23
N SER A 96 19.76 4.30 7.13
CA SER A 96 20.60 5.07 6.23
C SER A 96 21.09 6.37 6.87
N ALA A 97 22.05 7.05 6.25
CA ALA A 97 22.46 8.39 6.68
C ALA A 97 21.27 9.39 6.68
N TYR A 98 20.39 9.28 5.69
CA TYR A 98 19.17 10.09 5.64
C TYR A 98 18.24 9.84 6.83
N ASP A 99 18.01 8.57 7.20
CA ASP A 99 17.16 8.22 8.34
C ASP A 99 17.72 8.79 9.64
N ARG A 100 19.03 8.69 9.83
CA ARG A 100 19.72 9.21 11.02
C ARG A 100 19.59 10.72 11.15
N ILE A 101 19.85 11.44 10.05
CA ILE A 101 19.73 12.90 10.01
C ILE A 101 18.27 13.32 10.27
N LEU A 102 17.31 12.67 9.61
CA LEU A 102 15.90 12.97 9.77
C LEU A 102 15.42 12.73 11.20
N ALA A 103 15.81 11.60 11.81
CA ALA A 103 15.47 11.28 13.19
C ALA A 103 16.06 12.31 14.18
N THR A 104 17.32 12.72 13.97
CA THR A 104 17.95 13.76 14.78
C THR A 104 17.22 15.09 14.67
N GLN A 105 16.90 15.52 13.45
CA GLN A 105 16.13 16.74 13.20
C GLN A 105 14.75 16.70 13.87
N PHE A 106 14.06 15.57 13.80
CA PHE A 106 12.76 15.38 14.45
C PHE A 106 12.89 15.45 15.96
N GLY A 107 13.90 14.78 16.54
CA GLY A 107 14.16 14.82 17.99
C GLY A 107 14.44 16.23 18.51
N VAL A 108 15.32 16.97 17.83
CA VAL A 108 15.65 18.38 18.18
C VAL A 108 14.40 19.26 18.10
N HIS A 109 13.61 19.12 17.04
CA HIS A 109 12.38 19.92 16.88
C HIS A 109 11.34 19.58 17.95
N ALA A 110 11.18 18.29 18.28
CA ALA A 110 10.27 17.85 19.35
C ALA A 110 10.67 18.41 20.72
N ALA A 111 11.96 18.35 21.05
CA ALA A 111 12.48 18.96 22.29
C ALA A 111 12.22 20.48 22.32
N GLY A 112 12.42 21.17 21.20
CA GLY A 112 12.11 22.61 21.09
C GLY A 112 10.62 22.92 21.30
N LEU A 113 9.71 22.06 20.84
CA LEU A 113 8.27 22.21 21.10
C LEU A 113 7.95 22.07 22.59
N ILE A 114 8.59 21.14 23.29
CA ILE A 114 8.41 20.94 24.72
C ILE A 114 8.92 22.16 25.51
N LEU A 115 10.12 22.65 25.18
CA LEU A 115 10.69 23.84 25.81
C LEU A 115 9.85 25.11 25.59
N GLN A 116 9.08 25.15 24.50
CA GLN A 116 8.16 26.26 24.19
C GLN A 116 6.73 25.99 24.69
N GLU A 117 6.51 24.90 25.47
CA GLU A 117 5.19 24.47 25.98
C GLU A 117 4.14 24.26 24.85
N LYS A 118 4.57 23.95 23.62
CA LYS A 118 3.71 23.73 22.45
C LYS A 118 3.27 22.29 22.38
N TYR A 119 2.40 21.88 23.28
CA TYR A 119 1.83 20.52 23.35
C TYR A 119 0.75 20.26 22.31
N GLY A 120 0.28 19.02 22.21
CA GLY A 120 -0.76 18.62 21.26
C GLY A 120 -0.33 18.69 19.78
N ARG A 121 0.96 18.50 19.51
CA ARG A 121 1.55 18.57 18.17
C ARG A 121 2.34 17.31 17.82
N THR A 122 2.50 17.05 16.52
CA THR A 122 3.44 16.05 16.00
C THR A 122 4.46 16.73 15.10
N VAL A 123 5.70 16.27 15.17
CA VAL A 123 6.74 16.73 14.24
C VAL A 123 6.44 16.23 12.84
N ALA A 124 6.69 17.05 11.83
CA ALA A 124 6.47 16.75 10.44
C ALA A 124 7.57 17.34 9.54
N LYS A 125 7.78 16.71 8.38
CA LYS A 125 8.61 17.28 7.29
C LYS A 125 7.70 17.68 6.14
N ILE A 126 7.61 18.97 5.87
CA ILE A 126 6.76 19.53 4.82
C ILE A 126 7.61 20.42 3.90
N GLY A 127 7.59 20.17 2.60
CA GLY A 127 8.36 20.95 1.63
C GLY A 127 9.87 20.99 1.94
N GLY A 128 10.41 19.89 2.45
CA GLY A 128 11.83 19.80 2.84
C GLY A 128 12.18 20.38 4.21
N LYS A 129 11.27 21.10 4.86
CA LYS A 129 11.48 21.76 6.17
C LYS A 129 10.89 20.91 7.31
N ILE A 130 11.57 20.91 8.46
CA ILE A 130 11.03 20.32 9.69
C ILE A 130 10.08 21.35 10.32
N THR A 131 8.88 20.88 10.65
CA THR A 131 7.80 21.68 11.22
C THR A 131 6.95 20.82 12.15
N SER A 132 5.79 21.28 12.56
CA SER A 132 4.84 20.51 13.37
C SER A 132 3.40 20.78 12.95
N ASN A 133 2.57 19.74 13.02
CA ASN A 133 1.13 19.83 12.84
C ASN A 133 0.44 19.71 14.20
N LYS A 134 -0.72 20.35 14.36
CA LYS A 134 -1.58 20.08 15.52
C LYS A 134 -2.19 18.68 15.38
N LEU A 135 -2.31 17.93 16.47
CA LEU A 135 -2.93 16.60 16.47
C LEU A 135 -4.39 16.66 16.04
N GLU A 136 -5.13 17.70 16.43
CA GLU A 136 -6.51 17.92 16.03
C GLU A 136 -6.70 18.06 14.50
N ASP A 137 -5.69 18.62 13.80
CA ASP A 137 -5.75 18.83 12.36
C ASP A 137 -5.54 17.52 11.56
N ILE A 138 -4.88 16.53 12.16
CA ILE A 138 -4.52 15.28 11.50
C ILE A 138 -5.26 14.05 12.05
N ALA A 139 -5.88 14.16 13.23
CA ALA A 139 -6.61 13.06 13.84
C ALA A 139 -7.71 12.54 12.92
N GLY A 140 -7.77 11.21 12.74
CA GLY A 140 -8.72 10.56 11.85
C GLY A 140 -8.47 10.76 10.35
N LYS A 141 -7.44 11.48 9.96
CA LYS A 141 -7.06 11.69 8.55
C LYS A 141 -5.92 10.75 8.16
N THR A 142 -6.10 10.01 7.08
CA THR A 142 -5.04 9.15 6.49
C THR A 142 -4.54 9.80 5.21
N LYS A 143 -3.22 9.84 5.05
CA LYS A 143 -2.60 10.30 3.80
C LYS A 143 -2.68 9.16 2.79
N PHE A 144 -3.49 9.35 1.77
CA PHE A 144 -3.61 8.43 0.64
C PHE A 144 -2.62 8.78 -0.47
N VAL A 145 -2.35 7.80 -1.34
CA VAL A 145 -1.62 8.03 -2.58
C VAL A 145 -2.64 8.38 -3.67
N SER A 146 -2.47 9.55 -4.31
CA SER A 146 -3.36 9.94 -5.42
C SER A 146 -3.28 8.92 -6.56
N PRO A 147 -4.42 8.38 -7.04
CA PRO A 147 -4.45 7.53 -8.23
C PRO A 147 -3.89 8.22 -9.48
N ASP A 148 -4.01 9.55 -9.55
CA ASP A 148 -3.50 10.38 -10.64
C ASP A 148 -2.13 11.00 -10.32
N GLY A 149 -1.48 10.53 -9.27
CA GLY A 149 -0.16 10.99 -8.86
C GLY A 149 0.94 10.53 -9.80
N GLN A 150 2.00 11.34 -9.95
CA GLN A 150 3.11 11.06 -10.88
C GLN A 150 3.69 9.65 -10.73
N LEU A 151 3.79 9.11 -9.51
CA LEU A 151 4.30 7.75 -9.30
C LEU A 151 3.39 6.67 -9.91
N VAL A 152 2.07 6.85 -9.85
CA VAL A 152 1.10 5.92 -10.44
C VAL A 152 1.14 6.02 -11.95
N ILE A 153 1.18 7.25 -12.49
CA ILE A 153 1.32 7.49 -13.94
C ILE A 153 2.59 6.82 -14.46
N THR A 154 3.74 7.09 -13.85
CA THR A 154 5.02 6.49 -14.25
C THR A 154 4.97 4.95 -14.21
N ALA A 155 4.35 4.36 -13.19
CA ALA A 155 4.20 2.91 -13.11
C ALA A 155 3.33 2.36 -14.25
N LYS A 156 2.23 3.04 -14.60
CA LYS A 156 1.38 2.67 -15.74
C LYS A 156 2.13 2.80 -17.07
N ASP A 157 2.91 3.85 -17.27
CA ASP A 157 3.73 4.06 -18.47
C ASP A 157 4.82 2.98 -18.65
N LEU A 158 5.32 2.43 -17.53
CA LEU A 158 6.21 1.26 -17.53
C LEU A 158 5.49 -0.06 -17.79
N GLY A 159 4.17 -0.05 -18.01
CA GLY A 159 3.37 -1.24 -18.29
C GLY A 159 2.95 -2.02 -17.03
N ILE A 160 3.10 -1.45 -15.84
CA ILE A 160 2.64 -2.07 -14.59
C ILE A 160 1.11 -1.97 -14.50
N SER A 161 0.44 -3.10 -14.39
CA SER A 161 -1.02 -3.15 -14.26
C SER A 161 -1.47 -2.85 -12.83
N PHE A 162 -2.49 -2.02 -12.69
CA PHE A 162 -3.19 -1.81 -11.42
C PHE A 162 -4.51 -2.62 -11.34
N GLY A 163 -4.92 -3.29 -12.44
CA GLY A 163 -6.15 -4.06 -12.52
C GLY A 163 -7.41 -3.20 -12.40
N ASP A 164 -7.33 -1.95 -12.80
CA ASP A 164 -8.38 -0.94 -12.82
C ASP A 164 -9.14 -0.88 -14.15
#